data_2327ac4564557e683f52e8663c368922
#
_entry.id   2327ac4564557e683f52e8663c368922
#
_cell.length_a   1.000
_cell.length_b   1.000
_cell.length_c   1.000
_cell.angle_alpha   90.00
_cell.angle_beta   90.00
_cell.angle_gamma   90.00
#
_symmetry.space_group_name_H-M   'P 1'
#
loop_
_entity.id
_entity.type
_entity.pdbx_description
1 polymer ?
#
loop_
_entity_poly.entity_id
_entity_poly.type
_entity_poly.pdbx_seq_one_letter_code
_entity_poly.pdbx_strand_id
1 'polypeptide(L)'
;MKRGDARELAVHLIYGRIFTGEEPQQVVSLRLEKEYYQKLAQENEVYTDFPDRFQLRYIDTVVEGVASREEELNDQIRKFAIGWDISRISKLTRCIMQLAIFETLYMKDVPVGPWYCKHIRQRSYRIIQPRQDLLDGHILLCCSI
;
A
#
# COMPACT_ATOMS: atom_id res chain seq x y z
N MET A 1 6.42 9.09 -14.05
CA MET A 1 6.52 8.22 -12.84
C MET A 1 6.40 6.77 -13.22
N LYS A 2 7.16 5.87 -12.59
CA LYS A 2 7.03 4.41 -12.81
C LYS A 2 5.80 3.88 -12.06
N ARG A 3 5.26 2.72 -12.50
CA ARG A 3 4.12 2.08 -11.84
C ARG A 3 4.41 1.73 -10.36
N GLY A 4 5.65 1.35 -10.05
CA GLY A 4 6.09 1.09 -8.67
C GLY A 4 6.01 2.33 -7.79
N ASP A 5 6.43 3.49 -8.32
CA ASP A 5 6.41 4.76 -7.60
C ASP A 5 4.98 5.22 -7.34
N ALA A 6 4.06 5.00 -8.29
CA ALA A 6 2.63 5.28 -8.09
C ALA A 6 2.01 4.42 -6.97
N ARG A 7 2.42 3.14 -6.85
CA ARG A 7 2.03 2.28 -5.71
C ARG A 7 2.58 2.80 -4.39
N GLU A 8 3.85 3.16 -4.38
CA GLU A 8 4.50 3.70 -3.18
C GLU A 8 3.85 5.00 -2.73
N LEU A 9 3.53 5.88 -3.67
CA LEU A 9 2.76 7.09 -3.40
C LEU A 9 1.37 6.77 -2.82
N ALA A 10 0.66 5.80 -3.39
CA ALA A 10 -0.63 5.36 -2.85
C ALA A 10 -0.50 4.81 -1.41
N VAL A 11 0.55 4.03 -1.12
CA VAL A 11 0.83 3.56 0.26
C VAL A 11 1.09 4.73 1.21
N HIS A 12 1.85 5.75 0.77
CA HIS A 12 2.08 6.96 1.59
C HIS A 12 0.78 7.68 1.94
N LEU A 13 -0.17 7.76 0.98
CA LEU A 13 -1.47 8.40 1.21
C LEU A 13 -2.36 7.58 2.15
N ILE A 14 -2.46 6.27 1.92
CA ILE A 14 -3.22 5.34 2.78
C ILE A 14 -2.66 5.37 4.22
N TYR A 15 -1.33 5.32 4.35
CA TYR A 15 -0.67 5.35 5.65
C TYR A 15 -0.84 6.69 6.36
N GLY A 16 -0.67 7.81 5.65
CA GLY A 16 -0.86 9.16 6.19
C GLY A 16 -2.27 9.37 6.73
N ARG A 17 -3.29 8.87 6.03
CA ARG A 17 -4.69 8.95 6.43
C ARG A 17 -4.97 8.32 7.82
N ILE A 18 -4.24 7.28 8.20
CA ILE A 18 -4.39 6.64 9.52
C ILE A 18 -4.15 7.64 10.67
N PHE A 19 -3.28 8.62 10.46
CA PHE A 19 -2.90 9.59 11.48
C PHE A 19 -3.73 10.87 11.42
N THR A 20 -4.16 11.27 10.22
CA THR A 20 -4.90 12.52 10.05
C THR A 20 -6.40 12.33 10.20
N GLY A 21 -6.92 11.13 9.91
CA GLY A 21 -8.35 10.85 9.92
C GLY A 21 -9.11 11.56 8.79
N GLU A 22 -8.40 12.14 7.82
CA GLU A 22 -8.99 12.88 6.70
C GLU A 22 -9.69 11.93 5.71
N GLU A 23 -10.67 12.48 5.00
CA GLU A 23 -11.32 11.77 3.90
C GLU A 23 -10.33 11.46 2.77
N PRO A 24 -10.47 10.32 2.07
CA PRO A 24 -9.54 9.89 1.03
C PRO A 24 -9.25 10.96 -0.01
N GLN A 25 -10.30 11.64 -0.51
CA GLN A 25 -10.19 12.68 -1.52
C GLN A 25 -9.43 13.93 -1.01
N GLN A 26 -9.58 14.26 0.26
CA GLN A 26 -8.86 15.37 0.89
C GLN A 26 -7.36 15.06 0.98
N VAL A 27 -7.01 13.86 1.44
CA VAL A 27 -5.61 13.42 1.53
C VAL A 27 -4.94 13.45 0.15
N VAL A 28 -5.62 12.95 -0.88
CA VAL A 28 -5.10 12.95 -2.25
C VAL A 28 -4.91 14.38 -2.75
N SER A 29 -5.92 15.26 -2.62
CA SER A 29 -5.85 16.63 -3.12
C SER A 29 -4.76 17.44 -2.43
N LEU A 30 -4.63 17.36 -1.11
CA LEU A 30 -3.60 18.06 -0.34
C LEU A 30 -2.19 17.58 -0.72
N ARG A 31 -2.00 16.27 -0.84
CA ARG A 31 -0.67 15.71 -1.14
C ARG A 31 -0.22 15.99 -2.58
N LEU A 32 -1.17 16.07 -3.51
CA LEU A 32 -0.90 16.34 -4.93
C LEU A 32 -0.94 17.84 -5.26
N GLU A 33 -1.11 18.72 -4.28
CA GLU A 33 -0.92 20.15 -4.48
C GLU A 33 0.51 20.44 -4.92
N LYS A 34 0.66 21.21 -6.01
CA LYS A 34 1.94 21.41 -6.69
C LYS A 34 3.07 21.86 -5.77
N GLU A 35 2.81 22.87 -4.95
CA GLU A 35 3.83 23.42 -4.06
C GLU A 35 4.26 22.41 -3.00
N TYR A 36 3.30 21.69 -2.43
CA TYR A 36 3.57 20.67 -1.43
C TYR A 36 4.31 19.47 -2.05
N TYR A 37 3.88 19.03 -3.22
CA TYR A 37 4.52 17.94 -3.95
C TYR A 37 5.99 18.23 -4.28
N GLN A 38 6.28 19.48 -4.72
CA GLN A 38 7.65 19.89 -5.00
C GLN A 38 8.55 19.94 -3.75
N LYS A 39 7.99 20.27 -2.58
CA LYS A 39 8.74 20.17 -1.32
C LYS A 39 9.08 18.72 -0.99
N LEU A 40 8.12 17.82 -1.14
CA LEU A 40 8.34 16.39 -0.92
C LEU A 40 9.36 15.78 -1.89
N ALA A 41 9.44 16.27 -3.11
CA ALA A 41 10.41 15.84 -4.12
C ALA A 41 11.88 16.11 -3.69
N GLN A 42 12.10 17.07 -2.82
CA GLN A 42 13.44 17.35 -2.26
C GLN A 42 13.87 16.31 -1.21
N GLU A 43 12.90 15.64 -0.59
CA GLU A 43 13.13 14.71 0.51
C GLU A 43 13.02 13.25 0.09
N ASN A 44 12.26 12.95 -0.97
CA ASN A 44 11.96 11.58 -1.38
C ASN A 44 11.81 11.46 -2.90
N GLU A 45 12.59 10.55 -3.48
CA GLU A 45 12.65 10.28 -4.93
C GLU A 45 11.30 9.90 -5.56
N VAL A 46 10.39 9.32 -4.78
CA VAL A 46 9.03 8.95 -5.24
C VAL A 46 8.25 10.17 -5.76
N TYR A 47 8.52 11.35 -5.23
CA TYR A 47 7.87 12.61 -5.60
C TYR A 47 8.60 13.39 -6.70
N THR A 48 9.67 12.85 -7.30
CA THR A 48 10.43 13.52 -8.36
C THR A 48 9.59 13.76 -9.60
N ASP A 49 8.84 12.72 -10.04
CA ASP A 49 7.97 12.79 -11.20
C ASP A 49 6.51 12.93 -10.77
N PHE A 50 5.82 13.95 -11.25
CA PHE A 50 4.39 14.09 -10.99
C PHE A 50 3.59 13.00 -11.72
N PRO A 51 2.57 12.39 -11.07
CA PRO A 51 1.75 11.35 -11.69
C PRO A 51 0.99 11.86 -12.93
N ASP A 52 0.95 11.06 -13.97
CA ASP A 52 0.12 11.33 -15.14
C ASP A 52 -1.37 11.07 -14.86
N ARG A 53 -2.25 11.38 -15.85
CA ARG A 53 -3.71 11.22 -15.72
C ARG A 53 -4.14 9.79 -15.34
N PHE A 54 -3.45 8.77 -15.87
CA PHE A 54 -3.79 7.38 -15.59
C PHE A 54 -3.35 6.99 -14.18
N GLN A 55 -2.18 7.45 -13.78
CA GLN A 55 -1.64 7.24 -12.43
C GLN A 55 -2.46 7.98 -11.37
N LEU A 56 -2.90 9.21 -11.64
CA LEU A 56 -3.82 9.94 -10.76
C LEU A 56 -5.12 9.16 -10.55
N ARG A 57 -5.74 8.67 -11.62
CA ARG A 57 -6.94 7.84 -11.53
C ARG A 57 -6.69 6.56 -10.73
N TYR A 58 -5.56 5.91 -10.96
CA TYR A 58 -5.17 4.73 -10.18
C TYR A 58 -5.05 5.08 -8.68
N ILE A 59 -4.32 6.15 -8.33
CA ILE A 59 -4.12 6.58 -6.95
C ILE A 59 -5.46 6.88 -6.27
N ASP A 60 -6.33 7.66 -6.92
CA ASP A 60 -7.67 7.95 -6.40
C ASP A 60 -8.46 6.67 -6.14
N THR A 61 -8.49 5.77 -7.12
CA THR A 61 -9.22 4.50 -7.02
C THR A 61 -8.74 3.64 -5.87
N VAL A 62 -7.43 3.50 -5.68
CA VAL A 62 -6.90 2.63 -4.62
C VAL A 62 -7.00 3.27 -3.23
N VAL A 63 -6.79 4.57 -3.10
CA VAL A 63 -6.90 5.26 -1.81
C VAL A 63 -8.35 5.24 -1.32
N GLU A 64 -9.30 5.57 -2.19
CA GLU A 64 -10.74 5.51 -1.86
C GLU A 64 -11.20 4.06 -1.64
N GLY A 65 -10.78 3.14 -2.49
CA GLY A 65 -11.15 1.74 -2.42
C GLY A 65 -10.67 1.04 -1.15
N VAL A 66 -9.44 1.29 -0.74
CA VAL A 66 -8.89 0.77 0.52
C VAL A 66 -9.59 1.38 1.72
N ALA A 67 -9.86 2.69 1.70
CA ALA A 67 -10.55 3.37 2.79
C ALA A 67 -11.99 2.87 2.98
N SER A 68 -12.74 2.71 1.89
CA SER A 68 -14.13 2.27 1.93
C SER A 68 -14.31 0.79 2.30
N ARG A 69 -13.26 -0.03 2.14
CA ARG A 69 -13.27 -1.48 2.40
C ARG A 69 -12.28 -1.91 3.47
N GLU A 70 -11.89 -1.02 4.36
CA GLU A 70 -10.83 -1.26 5.34
C GLU A 70 -11.08 -2.53 6.17
N GLU A 71 -12.29 -2.70 6.72
CA GLU A 71 -12.63 -3.89 7.52
C GLU A 71 -12.65 -5.17 6.68
N GLU A 72 -13.19 -5.14 5.47
CA GLU A 72 -13.18 -6.28 4.55
C GLU A 72 -11.74 -6.71 4.24
N LEU A 73 -10.86 -5.76 3.94
CA LEU A 73 -9.45 -6.02 3.66
C LEU A 73 -8.71 -6.54 4.89
N ASN A 74 -9.03 -6.01 6.08
CA ASN A 74 -8.49 -6.52 7.35
C ASN A 74 -8.97 -7.96 7.62
N ASP A 75 -10.20 -8.30 7.29
CA ASP A 75 -10.71 -9.67 7.40
C ASP A 75 -9.98 -10.64 6.46
N GLN A 76 -9.65 -10.20 5.25
CA GLN A 76 -8.79 -10.98 4.36
C GLN A 76 -7.39 -11.18 4.94
N ILE A 77 -6.79 -10.13 5.50
CA ILE A 77 -5.49 -10.24 6.18
C ILE A 77 -5.57 -11.26 7.34
N ARG A 78 -6.61 -11.21 8.17
CA ARG A 78 -6.82 -12.16 9.28
C ARG A 78 -6.92 -13.61 8.80
N LYS A 79 -7.57 -13.86 7.67
CA LYS A 79 -7.68 -15.23 7.08
C LYS A 79 -6.33 -15.80 6.68
N PHE A 80 -5.41 -14.96 6.18
CA PHE A 80 -4.09 -15.39 5.72
C PHE A 80 -3.02 -15.34 6.80
N ALA A 81 -3.18 -14.49 7.81
CA ALA A 81 -2.25 -14.36 8.93
C ALA A 81 -2.50 -15.40 10.02
N ILE A 82 -2.46 -16.68 9.66
CA ILE A 82 -2.73 -17.79 10.57
C ILE A 82 -1.76 -17.75 11.76
N GLY A 83 -2.33 -17.69 12.98
CA GLY A 83 -1.55 -17.63 14.23
C GLY A 83 -0.99 -16.25 14.58
N TRP A 84 -1.33 -15.20 13.82
CA TRP A 84 -0.95 -13.82 14.10
C TRP A 84 -2.16 -12.94 14.37
N ASP A 85 -2.06 -12.12 15.41
CA ASP A 85 -3.01 -11.05 15.64
C ASP A 85 -2.68 -9.88 14.70
N ILE A 86 -3.68 -9.37 13.98
CA ILE A 86 -3.53 -8.21 13.09
C ILE A 86 -2.96 -6.98 13.82
N SER A 87 -3.20 -6.86 15.12
CA SER A 87 -2.64 -5.78 15.96
C SER A 87 -1.11 -5.82 16.05
N ARG A 88 -0.49 -6.97 15.82
CA ARG A 88 0.97 -7.15 15.81
C ARG A 88 1.62 -6.79 14.47
N ILE A 89 0.82 -6.67 13.41
CA ILE A 89 1.30 -6.24 12.11
C ILE A 89 1.48 -4.71 12.14
N SER A 90 2.64 -4.22 11.71
CA SER A 90 2.86 -2.76 11.66
C SER A 90 1.81 -2.10 10.77
N LYS A 91 1.41 -0.88 11.12
CA LYS A 91 0.43 -0.09 10.34
C LYS A 91 0.84 0.03 8.88
N LEU A 92 2.12 0.26 8.62
CA LEU A 92 2.65 0.38 7.28
C LEU A 92 2.57 -0.93 6.48
N THR A 93 2.98 -2.05 7.11
CA THR A 93 2.87 -3.37 6.49
C THR A 93 1.40 -3.70 6.19
N ARG A 94 0.50 -3.38 7.11
CA ARG A 94 -0.95 -3.55 6.91
C ARG A 94 -1.46 -2.73 5.72
N CYS A 95 -1.03 -1.47 5.56
CA CYS A 95 -1.40 -0.65 4.39
C CYS A 95 -0.92 -1.29 3.07
N ILE A 96 0.30 -1.82 3.04
CA ILE A 96 0.85 -2.49 1.86
C ILE A 96 0.04 -3.76 1.55
N MET A 97 -0.33 -4.54 2.56
CA MET A 97 -1.17 -5.73 2.39
C MET A 97 -2.58 -5.38 1.93
N GLN A 98 -3.21 -4.37 2.51
CA GLN A 98 -4.53 -3.87 2.10
C GLN A 98 -4.53 -3.45 0.62
N LEU A 99 -3.51 -2.70 0.19
CA LEU A 99 -3.37 -2.29 -1.20
C LEU A 99 -3.20 -3.51 -2.13
N ALA A 100 -2.35 -4.48 -1.76
CA ALA A 100 -2.13 -5.68 -2.55
C ALA A 100 -3.42 -6.51 -2.71
N ILE A 101 -4.17 -6.70 -1.63
CA ILE A 101 -5.45 -7.43 -1.65
C ILE A 101 -6.47 -6.65 -2.49
N PHE A 102 -6.56 -5.34 -2.33
CA PHE A 102 -7.46 -4.50 -3.12
C PHE A 102 -7.17 -4.60 -4.62
N GLU A 103 -5.90 -4.47 -5.04
CA GLU A 103 -5.53 -4.66 -6.45
C GLU A 103 -5.90 -6.05 -6.96
N THR A 104 -5.64 -7.10 -6.17
CA THR A 104 -5.93 -8.48 -6.56
C THR A 104 -7.43 -8.74 -6.75
N LEU A 105 -8.26 -8.21 -5.86
CA LEU A 105 -9.71 -8.47 -5.88
C LEU A 105 -10.47 -7.56 -6.84
N TYR A 106 -10.06 -6.29 -6.96
CA TYR A 106 -10.85 -5.27 -7.63
C TYR A 106 -10.19 -4.67 -8.88
N MET A 107 -8.89 -4.90 -9.10
CA MET A 107 -8.15 -4.32 -10.22
C MET A 107 -7.46 -5.41 -11.05
N LYS A 108 -8.26 -6.23 -11.74
CA LYS A 108 -7.79 -7.41 -12.50
C LYS A 108 -6.75 -7.08 -13.60
N ASP A 109 -6.78 -5.86 -14.11
CA ASP A 109 -5.84 -5.40 -15.15
C ASP A 109 -4.48 -4.94 -14.60
N VAL A 110 -4.34 -4.90 -13.28
CA VAL A 110 -3.10 -4.51 -12.62
C VAL A 110 -2.35 -5.77 -12.20
N PRO A 111 -1.19 -6.09 -12.82
CA PRO A 111 -0.44 -7.27 -12.42
C PRO A 111 0.09 -7.11 -11.00
N VAL A 112 -0.34 -8.02 -10.13
CA VAL A 112 0.18 -8.15 -8.76
C VAL A 112 1.55 -8.80 -8.85
N GLY A 113 2.59 -8.00 -8.83
CA GLY A 113 3.92 -8.45 -9.15
C GLY A 113 4.91 -8.43 -7.98
N PRO A 114 6.19 -8.65 -8.27
CA PRO A 114 7.29 -8.72 -7.30
C PRO A 114 7.45 -7.49 -6.40
N TRP A 115 6.80 -6.37 -6.74
CA TRP A 115 6.86 -5.13 -5.98
C TRP A 115 6.42 -5.33 -4.53
N TYR A 116 5.31 -6.01 -4.31
CA TYR A 116 4.79 -6.27 -2.95
C TYR A 116 5.73 -7.15 -2.14
N CYS A 117 6.22 -8.23 -2.74
CA CYS A 117 7.18 -9.13 -2.08
C CYS A 117 8.43 -8.37 -1.63
N LYS A 118 8.96 -7.51 -2.49
CA LYS A 118 10.14 -6.69 -2.17
C LYS A 118 9.86 -5.73 -1.00
N HIS A 119 8.76 -4.99 -1.05
CA HIS A 119 8.46 -3.96 -0.05
C HIS A 119 8.02 -4.54 1.29
N ILE A 120 7.23 -5.61 1.30
CA ILE A 120 6.88 -6.32 2.53
C ILE A 120 8.15 -6.91 3.13
N ARG A 121 9.00 -7.57 2.33
CA ARG A 121 10.25 -8.17 2.81
C ARG A 121 11.21 -7.13 3.37
N GLN A 122 11.48 -6.04 2.67
CA GLN A 122 12.40 -5.00 3.13
C GLN A 122 11.97 -4.33 4.43
N ARG A 123 10.67 -4.16 4.66
CA ARG A 123 10.15 -3.52 5.87
C ARG A 123 9.89 -4.50 7.02
N SER A 124 9.57 -5.75 6.71
CA SER A 124 9.45 -6.83 7.71
C SER A 124 10.80 -7.22 8.31
N TYR A 125 11.89 -7.11 7.55
CA TYR A 125 13.25 -7.41 8.06
C TYR A 125 13.68 -6.52 9.23
N ARG A 126 13.14 -5.32 9.36
CA ARG A 126 13.43 -4.44 10.52
C ARG A 126 12.58 -4.73 11.76
N ILE A 127 11.52 -5.51 11.64
CA ILE A 127 10.53 -5.69 12.72
C ILE A 127 10.41 -7.15 13.17
N ILE A 128 10.75 -8.12 12.32
CA ILE A 128 10.54 -9.54 12.60
C ILE A 128 11.83 -10.33 12.32
N GLN A 129 12.65 -10.52 13.32
CA GLN A 129 13.43 -11.75 13.49
C GLN A 129 12.75 -12.57 14.58
N PRO A 130 12.63 -13.85 14.51
CA PRO A 130 12.86 -14.84 13.46
C PRO A 130 11.65 -15.78 13.22
N ARG A 131 11.11 -15.85 12.06
CA ARG A 131 10.43 -17.04 11.49
C ARG A 131 10.19 -16.83 10.01
N GLN A 132 11.24 -17.11 9.25
CA GLN A 132 11.29 -16.96 7.79
C GLN A 132 10.29 -17.86 7.06
N ASP A 133 9.96 -18.98 7.68
CA ASP A 133 9.18 -20.08 7.09
C ASP A 133 7.69 -19.76 6.92
N LEU A 134 7.14 -18.84 7.73
CA LEU A 134 5.73 -18.46 7.68
C LEU A 134 5.43 -17.34 6.67
N LEU A 135 6.41 -16.47 6.42
CA LEU A 135 6.27 -15.37 5.45
C LEU A 135 6.40 -15.87 4.00
N ASP A 136 7.29 -16.84 3.75
CA ASP A 136 7.50 -17.37 2.41
C ASP A 136 6.28 -18.19 1.90
N GLY A 137 5.56 -18.88 2.77
CA GLY A 137 4.35 -19.63 2.42
C GLY A 137 3.13 -18.75 2.12
N HIS A 138 2.97 -17.63 2.82
CA HIS A 138 1.77 -16.78 2.69
C HIS A 138 1.92 -15.68 1.63
N ILE A 139 3.13 -15.17 1.40
CA ILE A 139 3.41 -14.22 0.32
C ILE A 139 3.35 -14.92 -1.04
N LEU A 140 3.73 -16.19 -1.12
CA LEU A 140 3.59 -17.00 -2.33
C LEU A 140 2.11 -17.24 -2.68
N LEU A 141 1.20 -17.34 -1.70
CA LEU A 141 -0.24 -17.43 -1.95
C LEU A 141 -0.83 -16.13 -2.52
N CYS A 142 -0.36 -14.96 -2.10
CA CYS A 142 -0.75 -13.69 -2.72
C CYS A 142 -0.18 -13.50 -4.14
N CYS A 143 0.94 -14.15 -4.45
CA CYS A 143 1.55 -14.12 -5.79
C CYS A 143 1.07 -15.28 -6.70
N SER A 144 0.29 -16.24 -6.18
CA SER A 144 -0.14 -17.45 -6.91
C SER A 144 -1.64 -17.44 -7.25
N ILE A 145 -2.37 -16.37 -6.93
CA ILE A 145 -3.73 -16.09 -7.38
C ILE A 145 -3.68 -14.95 -8.38
#